data_948e35c6d1fc0b86c533b9bf67f74a80
#
_entry.id   948e35c6d1fc0b86c533b9bf67f74a80
#
_cell.length_a   1.000
_cell.length_b   1.000
_cell.length_c   1.000
_cell.angle_alpha   90.00
_cell.angle_beta   90.00
_cell.angle_gamma   90.00
#
_symmetry.space_group_name_H-M   'P 1'
#
loop_
_entity.id
_entity.type
_entity.pdbx_description
1 polymer ?
#
loop_
_entity_poly.entity_id
_entity_poly.type
_entity_poly.pdbx_seq_one_letter_code
_entity_poly.pdbx_strand_id
1 'polypeptide(L)'
;MKVLDLDMDYFMTEIASTPFSCEERLDEEYYGDSVWTEEEVRQFLEQNLRLSKNHKIPGRIVTGHNEALIFWKELINSKMLSDPFDVVHVDSHADLGLGDASWSFLQSEFLTLPIDSRRKISEYEFCNKIKGISIGDYLLWAVAYRMVSSITYCANPNGDKNDYV
;
A
#
# COMPACT_ATOMS: atom_id res chain seq x y z
N MET A 1 13.22 11.81 -1.19
CA MET A 1 11.95 12.23 -1.82
C MET A 1 10.82 11.59 -1.02
N LYS A 2 9.61 12.19 -1.01
CA LYS A 2 8.47 11.66 -0.24
C LYS A 2 7.32 11.33 -1.20
N VAL A 3 6.71 10.18 -1.01
CA VAL A 3 5.55 9.69 -1.77
C VAL A 3 4.36 9.66 -0.82
N LEU A 4 3.22 10.16 -1.27
CA LEU A 4 1.93 9.95 -0.62
C LEU A 4 1.26 8.76 -1.27
N ASP A 5 0.87 7.81 -0.45
CA ASP A 5 0.13 6.61 -0.78
C ASP A 5 -1.17 6.68 0.00
N LEU A 6 -2.29 6.77 -0.70
CA LEU A 6 -3.57 7.10 -0.11
C LEU A 6 -4.64 6.12 -0.58
N ASP A 7 -5.18 5.34 0.35
CA ASP A 7 -6.38 4.54 0.09
C ASP A 7 -7.65 5.30 0.45
N MET A 8 -8.67 5.10 -0.35
CA MET A 8 -9.96 5.76 -0.17
C MET A 8 -10.78 5.13 0.96
N ASP A 9 -10.48 3.92 1.38
CA ASP A 9 -11.14 3.27 2.52
C ASP A 9 -10.81 3.95 3.85
N TYR A 10 -9.70 4.71 3.91
CA TYR A 10 -9.40 5.59 5.04
C TYR A 10 -10.54 6.56 5.38
N PHE A 11 -11.36 6.92 4.39
CA PHE A 11 -12.48 7.85 4.55
C PHE A 11 -13.82 7.14 4.81
N MET A 12 -13.76 5.89 5.23
CA MET A 12 -14.93 5.10 5.62
C MET A 12 -14.97 4.92 7.14
N THR A 13 -16.17 4.91 7.71
CA THR A 13 -16.34 4.69 9.15
C THR A 13 -16.45 3.22 9.52
N GLU A 14 -16.94 2.40 8.62
CA GLU A 14 -16.92 0.95 8.71
C GLU A 14 -16.05 0.41 7.60
N ILE A 15 -15.07 -0.37 7.98
CA ILE A 15 -14.05 -0.88 7.07
C ILE A 15 -14.28 -2.36 6.87
N ALA A 16 -14.36 -2.76 5.62
CA ALA A 16 -14.41 -4.17 5.28
C ALA A 16 -13.02 -4.78 5.50
N SER A 17 -12.84 -5.46 6.63
CA SER A 17 -11.69 -6.33 6.81
C SER A 17 -12.04 -7.71 6.32
N THR A 18 -11.44 -8.15 5.22
CA THR A 18 -11.54 -9.55 4.81
C THR A 18 -10.26 -10.28 5.17
N PRO A 19 -10.37 -11.42 5.85
CA PRO A 19 -9.19 -12.23 6.18
C PRO A 19 -8.60 -12.94 4.95
N PHE A 20 -9.14 -12.69 3.78
CA PHE A 20 -8.70 -13.31 2.53
C PHE A 20 -8.36 -12.22 1.53
N SER A 21 -7.16 -12.23 1.04
CA SER A 21 -6.75 -11.43 -0.11
C SER A 21 -7.59 -11.84 -1.32
N CYS A 22 -8.72 -11.18 -1.50
CA CYS A 22 -9.53 -11.36 -2.68
C CYS A 22 -9.03 -10.36 -3.71
N GLU A 23 -8.62 -10.86 -4.85
CA GLU A 23 -8.43 -10.03 -6.05
C GLU A 23 -9.78 -9.49 -6.54
N GLU A 24 -10.87 -9.97 -5.97
CA GLU A 24 -12.25 -9.59 -6.31
C GLU A 24 -12.71 -8.45 -5.42
N ARG A 25 -13.34 -7.47 -6.03
CA ARG A 25 -14.03 -6.39 -5.33
C ARG A 25 -15.15 -6.99 -4.47
N LEU A 26 -15.22 -6.59 -3.21
CA LEU A 26 -16.29 -7.00 -2.31
C LEU A 26 -17.63 -6.45 -2.78
N ASP A 27 -18.70 -7.18 -2.46
CA ASP A 27 -20.06 -6.71 -2.66
C ASP A 27 -20.33 -5.47 -1.79
N GLU A 28 -21.21 -4.60 -2.25
CA GLU A 28 -21.51 -3.33 -1.56
C GLU A 28 -21.94 -3.49 -0.10
N GLU A 29 -22.53 -4.62 0.26
CA GLU A 29 -22.94 -4.93 1.64
C GLU A 29 -21.78 -5.06 2.64
N TYR A 30 -20.54 -5.25 2.15
CA TYR A 30 -19.34 -5.31 2.99
C TYR A 30 -18.72 -3.93 3.26
N TYR A 31 -19.20 -2.90 2.56
CA TYR A 31 -18.78 -1.53 2.81
C TYR A 31 -19.82 -0.86 3.70
N GLY A 32 -19.37 -0.23 4.77
CA GLY A 32 -20.25 0.50 5.65
C GLY A 32 -20.98 1.65 4.96
N ASP A 33 -22.16 1.98 5.46
CA ASP A 33 -23.03 3.04 4.91
C ASP A 33 -22.48 4.46 5.12
N SER A 34 -21.48 4.64 5.95
CA SER A 34 -20.98 5.96 6.29
C SER A 34 -19.59 6.22 5.73
N VAL A 35 -19.57 7.04 4.72
CA VAL A 35 -18.36 7.62 4.15
C VAL A 35 -18.25 9.08 4.55
N TRP A 36 -17.04 9.58 4.63
CA TRP A 36 -16.83 11.01 4.84
C TRP A 36 -17.43 11.82 3.68
N THR A 37 -17.93 12.99 3.98
CA THR A 37 -18.39 13.91 2.96
C THR A 37 -17.22 14.46 2.14
N GLU A 38 -17.49 14.90 0.91
CA GLU A 38 -16.47 15.53 0.06
C GLU A 38 -15.73 16.68 0.78
N GLU A 39 -16.45 17.43 1.60
CA GLU A 39 -15.87 18.55 2.35
C GLU A 39 -14.91 18.08 3.44
N GLU A 40 -15.25 17.02 4.18
CA GLU A 40 -14.38 16.43 5.21
C GLU A 40 -13.11 15.85 4.58
N VAL A 41 -13.24 15.11 3.48
CA VAL A 41 -12.09 14.60 2.72
C VAL A 41 -11.21 15.76 2.24
N ARG A 42 -11.80 16.80 1.69
CA ARG A 42 -11.06 17.97 1.23
C ARG A 42 -10.29 18.65 2.36
N GLN A 43 -10.94 18.86 3.49
CA GLN A 43 -10.31 19.47 4.66
C GLN A 43 -9.14 18.63 5.16
N PHE A 44 -9.29 17.31 5.19
CA PHE A 44 -8.21 16.42 5.57
C PHE A 44 -7.02 16.54 4.60
N LEU A 45 -7.26 16.48 3.29
CA LEU A 45 -6.20 16.60 2.28
C LEU A 45 -5.46 17.95 2.38
N GLU A 46 -6.19 19.05 2.60
CA GLU A 46 -5.60 20.38 2.66
C GLU A 46 -4.90 20.67 4.01
N GLN A 47 -5.52 20.29 5.13
CA GLN A 47 -5.03 20.65 6.46
C GLN A 47 -4.01 19.64 7.01
N ASN A 48 -4.27 18.36 6.85
CA ASN A 48 -3.42 17.29 7.39
C ASN A 48 -2.30 16.92 6.43
N LEU A 49 -2.61 16.74 5.15
CA LEU A 49 -1.62 16.34 4.15
C LEU A 49 -0.98 17.53 3.42
N ARG A 50 -1.44 18.76 3.67
CA ARG A 50 -0.92 20.00 3.06
C ARG A 50 -1.01 20.02 1.53
N LEU A 51 -1.95 19.27 0.96
CA LEU A 51 -2.24 19.30 -0.46
C LEU A 51 -3.00 20.58 -0.81
N SER A 52 -2.90 21.03 -2.05
CA SER A 52 -3.58 22.23 -2.50
C SER A 52 -4.11 22.07 -3.92
N LYS A 53 -5.32 22.56 -4.16
CA LYS A 53 -5.88 22.63 -5.53
C LYS A 53 -5.02 23.42 -6.49
N ASN A 54 -4.28 24.42 -5.99
CA ASN A 54 -3.47 25.31 -6.80
C ASN A 54 -2.06 24.77 -7.08
N HIS A 55 -1.63 23.74 -6.33
CA HIS A 55 -0.32 23.11 -6.48
C HIS A 55 -0.50 21.60 -6.52
N LYS A 56 -0.96 21.11 -7.67
CA LYS A 56 -1.15 19.68 -7.88
C LYS A 56 0.19 18.95 -7.94
N ILE A 57 0.32 17.91 -7.16
CA ILE A 57 1.44 16.97 -7.30
C ILE A 57 1.08 15.91 -8.35
N PRO A 58 2.04 15.48 -9.17
CA PRO A 58 1.80 14.39 -10.11
C PRO A 58 1.55 13.09 -9.36
N GLY A 59 0.64 12.28 -9.87
CA GLY A 59 0.28 11.00 -9.28
C GLY A 59 -0.48 10.12 -10.25
N ARG A 60 -0.86 8.94 -9.76
CA ARG A 60 -1.68 7.98 -10.48
C ARG A 60 -2.80 7.51 -9.56
N ILE A 61 -4.01 7.36 -10.11
CA ILE A 61 -5.10 6.65 -9.47
C ILE A 61 -5.00 5.19 -9.94
N VAL A 62 -5.04 4.28 -9.00
CA VAL A 62 -4.99 2.83 -9.23
C VAL A 62 -6.23 2.17 -8.65
N THR A 63 -6.55 0.96 -9.08
CA THR A 63 -7.68 0.20 -8.54
C THR A 63 -7.23 -0.77 -7.46
N GLY A 64 -6.12 -1.46 -7.69
CA GLY A 64 -5.51 -2.34 -6.70
C GLY A 64 -4.27 -1.69 -6.09
N HIS A 65 -4.12 -1.76 -4.78
CA HIS A 65 -3.00 -1.15 -4.05
C HIS A 65 -1.62 -1.62 -4.55
N ASN A 66 -1.47 -2.89 -4.90
CA ASN A 66 -0.24 -3.42 -5.47
C ASN A 66 0.21 -2.74 -6.78
N GLU A 67 -0.70 -2.09 -7.50
CA GLU A 67 -0.37 -1.29 -8.68
C GLU A 67 0.46 -0.03 -8.33
N ALA A 68 0.38 0.46 -7.10
CA ALA A 68 1.22 1.55 -6.61
C ALA A 68 2.71 1.17 -6.69
N LEU A 69 3.07 -0.06 -6.30
CA LEU A 69 4.43 -0.57 -6.41
C LEU A 69 4.92 -0.63 -7.87
N ILE A 70 4.05 -1.00 -8.79
CA ILE A 70 4.36 -0.99 -10.24
C ILE A 70 4.64 0.43 -10.70
N PHE A 71 3.78 1.37 -10.31
CA PHE A 71 3.96 2.79 -10.63
C PHE A 71 5.27 3.36 -10.07
N TRP A 72 5.62 3.03 -8.84
CA TRP A 72 6.90 3.47 -8.26
C TRP A 72 8.10 2.91 -9.01
N LYS A 73 8.05 1.64 -9.43
CA LYS A 73 9.10 1.06 -10.29
C LYS A 73 9.23 1.79 -11.62
N GLU A 74 8.13 2.17 -12.25
CA GLU A 74 8.13 2.98 -13.48
C GLU A 74 8.76 4.36 -13.26
N LEU A 75 8.42 5.04 -12.16
CA LEU A 75 8.99 6.34 -11.81
C LEU A 75 10.50 6.27 -11.53
N ILE A 76 10.96 5.22 -10.87
CA ILE A 76 12.39 4.99 -10.63
C ILE A 76 13.12 4.74 -11.96
N ASN A 77 12.58 3.87 -12.81
CA ASN A 77 13.16 3.56 -14.10
C ASN A 77 13.25 4.80 -15.02
N SER A 78 12.26 5.68 -14.95
CA SER A 78 12.25 6.96 -15.69
C SER A 78 13.05 8.08 -15.00
N LYS A 79 13.65 7.81 -13.84
CA LYS A 79 14.41 8.77 -13.02
C LYS A 79 13.58 9.95 -12.49
N MET A 80 12.27 9.80 -12.43
CA MET A 80 11.35 10.77 -11.81
C MET A 80 11.25 10.58 -10.30
N LEU A 81 11.54 9.40 -9.80
CA LEU A 81 11.61 9.07 -8.38
C LEU A 81 12.98 8.45 -8.10
N SER A 82 13.69 8.96 -7.11
CA SER A 82 14.94 8.34 -6.64
C SER A 82 14.67 7.44 -5.46
N ASP A 83 15.24 6.25 -5.48
CA ASP A 83 15.20 5.30 -4.37
C ASP A 83 16.50 5.34 -3.54
N PRO A 84 16.43 5.12 -2.21
CA PRO A 84 15.20 4.93 -1.46
C PRO A 84 14.43 6.24 -1.23
N PHE A 85 13.11 6.13 -1.05
CA PHE A 85 12.21 7.26 -0.77
C PHE A 85 11.39 6.99 0.51
N ASP A 86 10.80 8.06 1.06
CA ASP A 86 9.89 7.96 2.21
C ASP A 86 8.46 7.81 1.73
N VAL A 87 7.67 7.00 2.40
CA VAL A 87 6.23 6.83 2.14
C VAL A 87 5.42 7.41 3.30
N VAL A 88 4.41 8.20 2.98
CA VAL A 88 3.29 8.50 3.87
C VAL A 88 2.13 7.66 3.38
N HIS A 89 1.81 6.63 4.15
CA HIS A 89 0.75 5.68 3.86
C HIS A 89 -0.49 6.06 4.68
N VAL A 90 -1.56 6.43 4.01
CA VAL A 90 -2.83 6.84 4.61
C VAL A 90 -3.87 5.83 4.21
N ASP A 91 -4.26 4.98 5.15
CA ASP A 91 -4.99 3.76 4.86
C ASP A 91 -5.67 3.24 6.12
N SER A 92 -6.68 2.42 5.94
CA SER A 92 -7.28 1.62 7.01
C SER A 92 -6.46 0.37 7.34
N HIS A 93 -5.62 -0.08 6.39
CA HIS A 93 -4.80 -1.28 6.47
C HIS A 93 -3.30 -0.92 6.41
N ALA A 94 -2.46 -1.71 7.03
CA ALA A 94 -1.01 -1.43 7.03
C ALA A 94 -0.29 -1.90 5.75
N ASP A 95 -0.89 -2.81 4.99
CA ASP A 95 -0.38 -3.40 3.74
C ASP A 95 1.04 -3.98 3.84
N LEU A 96 1.37 -4.45 5.03
CA LEU A 96 2.64 -5.10 5.35
C LEU A 96 2.53 -6.62 5.42
N GLY A 97 1.37 -7.19 5.06
CA GLY A 97 1.15 -8.63 4.91
C GLY A 97 1.46 -9.45 6.16
N LEU A 98 1.18 -8.94 7.36
CA LEU A 98 1.48 -9.61 8.60
C LEU A 98 0.79 -10.99 8.68
N GLY A 99 1.59 -12.03 8.83
CA GLY A 99 1.10 -13.42 8.86
C GLY A 99 0.86 -14.04 7.48
N ASP A 100 1.03 -13.31 6.41
CA ASP A 100 0.88 -13.82 5.05
C ASP A 100 2.04 -14.74 4.63
N ALA A 101 1.77 -15.52 3.60
CA ALA A 101 2.77 -16.42 3.01
C ALA A 101 4.03 -15.68 2.51
N SER A 102 3.87 -14.43 2.08
CA SER A 102 4.97 -13.55 1.65
C SER A 102 6.01 -13.32 2.75
N TRP A 103 5.62 -13.21 4.01
CA TRP A 103 6.55 -13.07 5.13
C TRP A 103 7.54 -14.24 5.20
N SER A 104 7.03 -15.46 5.14
CA SER A 104 7.87 -16.66 5.17
C SER A 104 8.86 -16.67 4.02
N PHE A 105 8.39 -16.45 2.81
CA PHE A 105 9.23 -16.41 1.61
C PHE A 105 10.28 -15.31 1.68
N LEU A 106 9.87 -14.10 2.06
CA LEU A 106 10.79 -12.97 2.13
C LEU A 106 11.90 -13.20 3.15
N GLN A 107 11.59 -13.73 4.33
CA GLN A 107 12.58 -13.98 5.37
C GLN A 107 13.51 -15.15 5.06
N SER A 108 12.99 -16.26 4.53
CA SER A 108 13.76 -17.48 4.34
C SER A 108 14.60 -17.50 3.07
N GLU A 109 14.11 -16.88 2.00
CA GLU A 109 14.69 -16.98 0.67
C GLU A 109 15.06 -15.62 0.08
N PHE A 110 14.10 -14.74 -0.04
CA PHE A 110 14.24 -13.50 -0.79
C PHE A 110 15.33 -12.57 -0.23
N LEU A 111 15.38 -12.36 1.08
CA LEU A 111 16.38 -11.48 1.72
C LEU A 111 17.81 -12.04 1.66
N THR A 112 18.01 -13.30 1.32
CA THR A 112 19.33 -13.88 1.08
C THR A 112 19.92 -13.49 -0.27
N LEU A 113 19.08 -13.05 -1.21
CA LEU A 113 19.48 -12.68 -2.56
C LEU A 113 20.13 -11.30 -2.62
N PRO A 114 21.04 -11.08 -3.58
CA PRO A 114 21.52 -9.73 -3.91
C PRO A 114 20.37 -8.80 -4.32
N ILE A 115 20.47 -7.52 -4.00
CA ILE A 115 19.42 -6.54 -4.21
C ILE A 115 18.95 -6.46 -5.68
N ASP A 116 19.87 -6.52 -6.63
CA ASP A 116 19.53 -6.48 -8.06
C ASP A 116 18.74 -7.70 -8.53
N SER A 117 18.93 -8.84 -7.85
CA SER A 117 18.16 -10.05 -8.10
C SER A 117 16.77 -9.96 -7.50
N ARG A 118 16.65 -9.39 -6.28
CA ARG A 118 15.36 -9.21 -5.61
C ARG A 118 14.39 -8.40 -6.48
N ARG A 119 14.83 -7.30 -7.07
CA ARG A 119 14.00 -6.38 -7.86
C ARG A 119 13.37 -6.99 -9.11
N LYS A 120 13.83 -8.18 -9.51
CA LYS A 120 13.30 -8.94 -10.65
C LYS A 120 12.24 -9.96 -10.27
N ILE A 121 12.09 -10.24 -8.98
CA ILE A 121 11.17 -11.25 -8.47
C ILE A 121 9.89 -10.53 -8.05
N SER A 122 8.76 -10.94 -8.59
CA SER A 122 7.43 -10.45 -8.23
C SER A 122 6.45 -11.59 -7.89
N GLU A 123 6.94 -12.83 -7.96
CA GLU A 123 6.16 -14.03 -7.70
C GLU A 123 7.01 -15.01 -6.89
N TYR A 124 6.34 -15.87 -6.14
CA TYR A 124 6.98 -16.91 -5.34
C TYR A 124 6.08 -18.15 -5.26
N GLU A 125 6.67 -19.29 -4.95
CA GLU A 125 5.93 -20.53 -4.75
C GLU A 125 5.58 -20.69 -3.25
N PHE A 126 4.32 -20.97 -2.97
CA PHE A 126 3.85 -21.32 -1.64
C PHE A 126 2.79 -22.42 -1.72
N CYS A 127 3.00 -23.53 -1.02
CA CYS A 127 2.10 -24.70 -1.03
C CYS A 127 1.76 -25.19 -2.44
N ASN A 128 2.76 -25.31 -3.31
CA ASN A 128 2.63 -25.70 -4.72
C ASN A 128 1.76 -24.78 -5.58
N LYS A 129 1.65 -23.52 -5.17
CA LYS A 129 0.95 -22.47 -5.94
C LYS A 129 1.87 -21.30 -6.15
N ILE A 130 1.82 -20.70 -7.33
CA ILE A 130 2.49 -19.43 -7.60
C ILE A 130 1.61 -18.32 -7.02
N LYS A 131 2.22 -17.47 -6.22
CA LYS A 131 1.62 -16.26 -5.64
C LYS A 131 2.38 -15.04 -6.10
N GLY A 132 1.66 -13.98 -6.42
CA GLY A 132 2.21 -12.66 -6.72
C GLY A 132 2.12 -11.74 -5.51
N ILE A 133 2.57 -10.52 -5.72
CA ILE A 133 2.43 -9.42 -4.76
C ILE A 133 0.95 -9.05 -4.67
N SER A 134 0.40 -9.06 -3.46
CA SER A 134 -0.99 -8.77 -3.20
C SER A 134 -1.23 -7.31 -2.81
N ILE A 135 -2.50 -6.92 -2.73
CA ILE A 135 -2.92 -5.60 -2.25
C ILE A 135 -2.51 -5.38 -0.78
N GLY A 136 -2.51 -6.41 0.05
CA GLY A 136 -2.20 -6.31 1.47
C GLY A 136 -0.72 -6.51 1.82
N ASP A 137 0.18 -6.75 0.85
CA ASP A 137 1.61 -6.98 1.16
C ASP A 137 2.60 -6.17 0.30
N TYR A 138 2.12 -5.36 -0.64
CA TYR A 138 2.98 -4.62 -1.58
C TYR A 138 3.98 -3.68 -0.90
N LEU A 139 3.61 -3.08 0.25
CA LEU A 139 4.53 -2.24 1.03
C LEU A 139 5.66 -3.06 1.65
N LEU A 140 5.39 -4.26 2.14
CA LEU A 140 6.42 -5.19 2.61
C LEU A 140 7.42 -5.50 1.50
N TRP A 141 6.93 -5.74 0.27
CA TRP A 141 7.79 -5.95 -0.89
C TRP A 141 8.61 -4.71 -1.25
N ALA A 142 8.02 -3.51 -1.16
CA ALA A 142 8.74 -2.26 -1.41
C ALA A 142 9.90 -2.06 -0.43
N VAL A 143 9.70 -2.41 0.85
CA VAL A 143 10.76 -2.41 1.87
C VAL A 143 11.82 -3.47 1.54
N ALA A 144 11.42 -4.68 1.21
CA ALA A 144 12.33 -5.78 0.89
C ALA A 144 13.16 -5.52 -0.39
N TYR A 145 12.64 -4.78 -1.36
CA TYR A 145 13.37 -4.26 -2.51
C TYR A 145 14.34 -3.11 -2.17
N ARG A 146 14.33 -2.60 -0.95
CA ARG A 146 15.04 -1.37 -0.54
C ARG A 146 14.67 -0.15 -1.38
N MET A 147 13.42 -0.06 -1.79
CA MET A 147 12.88 1.12 -2.46
C MET A 147 12.41 2.16 -1.45
N VAL A 148 12.03 1.74 -0.26
CA VAL A 148 11.48 2.58 0.81
C VAL A 148 12.50 2.70 1.94
N SER A 149 12.75 3.93 2.40
CA SER A 149 13.61 4.25 3.53
C SER A 149 12.85 4.36 4.84
N SER A 150 11.64 4.89 4.78
CA SER A 150 10.75 5.01 5.94
C SER A 150 9.29 4.98 5.52
N ILE A 151 8.44 4.48 6.40
CA ILE A 151 6.99 4.53 6.26
C ILE A 151 6.43 5.31 7.44
N THR A 152 5.62 6.32 7.15
CA THR A 152 4.77 6.98 8.13
C THR A 152 3.35 6.49 7.87
N TYR A 153 2.86 5.60 8.71
CA TYR A 153 1.51 5.07 8.60
C TYR A 153 0.52 5.97 9.33
N CYS A 154 -0.47 6.45 8.61
CA CYS A 154 -1.61 7.20 9.13
C CYS A 154 -2.82 6.27 9.10
N ALA A 155 -3.02 5.53 10.17
CA ALA A 155 -4.13 4.59 10.30
C ALA A 155 -5.47 5.33 10.44
N ASN A 156 -6.52 4.77 9.86
CA ASN A 156 -7.88 5.24 10.08
C ASN A 156 -8.23 5.12 11.58
N PRO A 157 -8.66 6.20 12.25
CA PRO A 157 -8.98 6.17 13.67
C PRO A 157 -10.17 5.25 14.02
N ASN A 158 -10.98 4.89 13.02
CA ASN A 158 -12.12 3.99 13.16
C ASN A 158 -11.80 2.56 12.68
N GLY A 159 -10.56 2.32 12.22
CA GLY A 159 -10.10 1.02 11.74
C GLY A 159 -10.02 -0.02 12.84
N ASP A 160 -9.91 -1.29 12.43
CA ASP A 160 -9.70 -2.39 13.37
C ASP A 160 -8.33 -2.21 14.06
N LYS A 161 -8.38 -2.13 15.39
CA LYS A 161 -7.14 -2.00 16.20
C LYS A 161 -6.26 -3.24 16.16
N ASN A 162 -6.69 -4.32 15.56
CA ASN A 162 -5.95 -5.56 15.41
C ASN A 162 -5.25 -5.68 14.05
N ASP A 163 -5.46 -4.74 13.15
CA ASP A 163 -4.78 -4.68 11.84
C ASP A 163 -3.44 -3.95 11.92
N TYR A 164 -2.76 -4.12 13.04
CA TYR A 164 -1.45 -3.54 13.23
C TYR A 164 -0.37 -4.57 12.95
N VAL A 165 0.50 -4.18 12.09
CA VAL A 165 1.87 -4.66 11.92
C VAL A 165 2.24 -5.91 12.68
#